data_99eafd7389b9c4f624f7b28e5f5b794c
#
_entry.id   99eafd7389b9c4f624f7b28e5f5b794c
#
_cell.length_a   1.000
_cell.length_b   1.000
_cell.length_c   1.000
_cell.angle_alpha   90.00
_cell.angle_beta   90.00
_cell.angle_gamma   90.00
#
_symmetry.space_group_name_H-M   'P 1'
#
loop_
_entity.id
_entity.type
_entity.pdbx_description
1 polymer ?
#
loop_
_entity_poly.entity_id
_entity_poly.type
_entity_poly.pdbx_seq_one_letter_code
_entity_poly.pdbx_strand_id
1 'polypeptide(L)'
;MQNRALLAAFAAVVLTTASSPAYSLAGGAAREISFAAEHDSGTIIVKTGERKLYLVTGGGRALVYDIAVGKPSEQWFGKSWVSKKREHPTWTPTPSMRARNPRLPQSIGPGPKNPLGERAINLGWGAYRIHGTNTPNSIGSAASSGCFRMRNADVKELFERVHVGAQVLVLR
;
A
#
# COMPACT_ATOMS: atom_id res chain seq x y z
N MET A 1 74.26 6.46 29.14
CA MET A 1 73.50 6.57 27.86
C MET A 1 72.31 5.58 28.00
N GLN A 2 71.13 6.09 28.38
CA GLN A 2 69.93 5.25 28.54
C GLN A 2 68.92 5.55 27.45
N ASN A 3 68.74 4.59 26.53
CA ASN A 3 67.70 4.66 25.52
C ASN A 3 66.34 4.25 26.12
N ARG A 4 65.43 5.21 26.23
CA ARG A 4 64.00 4.92 26.55
C ARG A 4 63.23 4.73 25.26
N ALA A 5 62.84 3.51 24.99
CA ALA A 5 61.91 3.19 23.92
C ALA A 5 60.46 3.54 24.35
N LEU A 6 59.78 4.43 23.62
CA LEU A 6 58.37 4.74 23.75
C LEU A 6 57.57 3.68 22.98
N LEU A 7 56.80 2.86 23.75
CA LEU A 7 55.76 2.01 23.15
C LEU A 7 54.47 2.83 22.93
N ALA A 8 54.12 3.04 21.68
CA ALA A 8 52.83 3.61 21.29
C ALA A 8 51.77 2.47 21.27
N ALA A 9 50.81 2.54 22.18
CA ALA A 9 49.68 1.64 22.20
C ALA A 9 48.62 2.14 21.20
N PHE A 10 48.36 1.39 20.14
CA PHE A 10 47.24 1.61 19.22
C PHE A 10 45.98 0.99 19.84
N ALA A 11 45.03 1.81 20.27
CA ALA A 11 43.70 1.37 20.66
C ALA A 11 42.85 1.15 19.39
N ALA A 12 42.53 -0.11 19.09
CA ALA A 12 41.61 -0.46 18.04
C ALA A 12 40.17 -0.22 18.50
N VAL A 13 39.51 0.79 17.92
CA VAL A 13 38.06 1.04 18.11
C VAL A 13 37.30 0.03 17.26
N VAL A 14 36.72 -0.97 17.90
CA VAL A 14 35.80 -1.90 17.26
C VAL A 14 34.41 -1.22 17.16
N LEU A 15 34.02 -0.74 15.96
CA LEU A 15 32.67 -0.32 15.69
C LEU A 15 31.79 -1.57 15.60
N THR A 16 31.01 -1.84 16.65
CA THR A 16 29.94 -2.81 16.60
C THR A 16 28.75 -2.19 15.87
N THR A 17 28.51 -2.61 14.63
CA THR A 17 27.26 -2.30 13.91
C THR A 17 26.11 -3.06 14.55
N ALA A 18 25.29 -2.37 15.33
CA ALA A 18 24.06 -2.94 15.85
C ALA A 18 23.08 -3.07 14.67
N SER A 19 22.92 -4.30 14.16
CA SER A 19 21.83 -4.65 13.27
C SER A 19 20.53 -4.68 14.08
N SER A 20 19.66 -3.68 13.86
CA SER A 20 18.32 -3.68 14.43
C SER A 20 17.54 -4.88 13.90
N PRO A 21 16.85 -5.66 14.77
CA PRO A 21 16.01 -6.75 14.32
C PRO A 21 14.87 -6.18 13.48
N ALA A 22 14.74 -6.66 12.24
CA ALA A 22 13.56 -6.43 11.42
C ALA A 22 12.37 -7.12 12.12
N TYR A 23 11.46 -6.35 12.69
CA TYR A 23 10.19 -6.86 13.20
C TYR A 23 9.35 -7.36 12.01
N SER A 24 9.42 -8.66 11.75
CA SER A 24 8.49 -9.36 10.87
C SER A 24 7.19 -9.58 11.65
N LEU A 25 6.21 -8.70 11.49
CA LEU A 25 4.85 -8.97 11.93
C LEU A 25 4.24 -9.95 10.92
N ALA A 26 3.99 -11.16 11.37
CA ALA A 26 3.30 -12.19 10.60
C ALA A 26 1.91 -11.69 10.17
N GLY A 27 1.69 -11.61 8.84
CA GLY A 27 0.41 -11.25 8.24
C GLY A 27 0.47 -9.95 7.45
N GLY A 28 1.01 -9.95 6.23
CA GLY A 28 0.85 -8.85 5.27
C GLY A 28 1.46 -7.52 5.73
N ALA A 29 2.65 -7.51 6.32
CA ALA A 29 3.27 -6.28 6.78
C ALA A 29 3.84 -5.50 5.60
N ALA A 30 3.52 -4.19 5.53
CA ALA A 30 4.24 -3.25 4.70
C ALA A 30 5.75 -3.40 4.90
N ARG A 31 6.48 -3.46 3.81
CA ARG A 31 7.94 -3.46 3.86
C ARG A 31 8.44 -2.06 3.58
N GLU A 32 9.27 -1.51 4.48
CA GLU A 32 9.94 -0.25 4.21
C GLU A 32 11.10 -0.48 3.23
N ILE A 33 11.20 0.39 2.23
CA ILE A 33 12.24 0.35 1.20
C ILE A 33 12.84 1.73 0.99
N SER A 34 14.06 1.79 0.46
CA SER A 34 14.60 3.00 -0.16
C SER A 34 13.77 3.33 -1.39
N PHE A 35 13.31 4.55 -1.49
CA PHE A 35 12.42 5.00 -2.56
C PHE A 35 12.79 6.42 -2.97
N ALA A 36 13.60 6.53 -4.01
CA ALA A 36 13.98 7.81 -4.60
C ALA A 36 12.78 8.35 -5.40
N ALA A 37 11.86 9.04 -4.75
CA ALA A 37 10.77 9.74 -5.40
C ALA A 37 10.77 11.19 -4.95
N GLU A 38 10.66 12.09 -5.90
CA GLU A 38 10.44 13.53 -5.68
C GLU A 38 8.95 13.78 -5.35
N HIS A 39 8.45 13.09 -4.33
CA HIS A 39 7.05 13.21 -3.90
C HIS A 39 6.97 13.45 -2.41
N ASP A 40 6.02 14.28 -2.02
CA ASP A 40 5.78 14.60 -0.61
C ASP A 40 5.40 13.37 0.20
N SER A 41 5.80 13.37 1.47
CA SER A 41 5.36 12.36 2.43
C SER A 41 3.83 12.30 2.49
N GLY A 42 3.27 11.10 2.54
CA GLY A 42 1.84 10.84 2.47
C GLY A 42 1.30 10.63 1.05
N THR A 43 2.12 10.85 0.00
CA THR A 43 1.73 10.53 -1.37
C THR A 43 1.61 9.01 -1.56
N ILE A 44 0.53 8.58 -2.19
CA ILE A 44 0.33 7.19 -2.61
C ILE A 44 0.73 7.07 -4.07
N ILE A 45 1.60 6.12 -4.39
CA ILE A 45 2.00 5.81 -5.76
C ILE A 45 1.62 4.37 -6.06
N VAL A 46 0.78 4.17 -7.07
CA VAL A 46 0.42 2.85 -7.57
C VAL A 46 1.15 2.59 -8.87
N LYS A 47 1.93 1.53 -8.92
CA LYS A 47 2.56 1.02 -10.15
C LYS A 47 1.84 -0.25 -10.58
N THR A 48 0.98 -0.13 -11.59
CA THR A 48 0.09 -1.22 -12.00
C THR A 48 0.84 -2.39 -12.64
N GLY A 49 1.91 -2.10 -13.37
CA GLY A 49 2.80 -3.12 -13.96
C GLY A 49 3.51 -3.95 -12.90
N GLU A 50 3.93 -3.33 -11.81
CA GLU A 50 4.56 -4.00 -10.67
C GLU A 50 3.53 -4.65 -9.72
N ARG A 51 2.26 -4.27 -9.81
CA ARG A 51 1.18 -4.65 -8.88
C ARG A 51 1.53 -4.30 -7.43
N LYS A 52 2.09 -3.09 -7.27
CA LYS A 52 2.54 -2.55 -5.99
C LYS A 52 1.90 -1.18 -5.71
N LEU A 53 1.67 -0.93 -4.44
CA LEU A 53 1.32 0.38 -3.91
C LEU A 53 2.43 0.82 -2.97
N TYR A 54 2.86 2.05 -3.14
CA TYR A 54 3.89 2.70 -2.35
C TYR A 54 3.27 3.87 -1.59
N LEU A 55 3.46 3.92 -0.29
CA LEU A 55 3.18 5.10 0.52
C LEU A 55 4.51 5.79 0.84
N VAL A 56 4.71 6.98 0.31
CA VAL A 56 5.92 7.78 0.58
C VAL A 56 5.92 8.20 2.04
N THR A 57 6.99 7.87 2.77
CA THR A 57 7.14 8.20 4.19
C THR A 57 8.08 9.37 4.45
N GLY A 58 8.74 9.88 3.38
CA GLY A 58 9.78 10.91 3.47
C GLY A 58 11.17 10.33 3.70
N GLY A 59 12.19 11.19 3.67
CA GLY A 59 13.57 10.78 3.87
C GLY A 59 14.07 9.76 2.85
N GLY A 60 13.55 9.76 1.61
CA GLY A 60 13.93 8.81 0.57
C GLY A 60 13.41 7.39 0.84
N ARG A 61 12.29 7.23 1.55
CA ARG A 61 11.69 5.94 1.92
C ARG A 61 10.21 5.85 1.58
N ALA A 62 9.73 4.64 1.40
CA ALA A 62 8.32 4.31 1.24
C ALA A 62 7.99 2.95 1.87
N LEU A 63 6.73 2.80 2.27
CA LEU A 63 6.13 1.50 2.57
C LEU A 63 5.57 0.90 1.28
N VAL A 64 5.89 -0.35 1.01
CA VAL A 64 5.42 -1.07 -0.19
C VAL A 64 4.45 -2.18 0.20
N TYR A 65 3.35 -2.25 -0.56
CA TYR A 65 2.28 -3.24 -0.41
C TYR A 65 2.05 -3.97 -1.73
N ASP A 66 1.79 -5.26 -1.64
CA ASP A 66 1.28 -6.05 -2.77
C ASP A 66 -0.20 -5.76 -2.98
N ILE A 67 -0.61 -5.52 -4.22
CA ILE A 67 -2.00 -5.22 -4.55
C ILE A 67 -2.50 -6.04 -5.74
N ALA A 68 -3.82 -6.17 -5.86
CA ALA A 68 -4.42 -6.50 -7.15
C ALA A 68 -4.86 -5.21 -7.85
N VAL A 69 -4.70 -5.19 -9.17
CA VAL A 69 -5.01 -4.05 -10.03
C VAL A 69 -6.15 -4.37 -11.00
N GLY A 70 -6.59 -3.40 -11.77
CA GLY A 70 -7.56 -3.59 -12.84
C GLY A 70 -7.09 -4.58 -13.89
N LYS A 71 -8.03 -5.33 -14.49
CA LYS A 71 -7.76 -6.08 -15.74
C LYS A 71 -7.22 -5.11 -16.80
N PRO A 72 -6.49 -5.55 -17.82
CA PRO A 72 -5.84 -4.66 -18.79
C PRO A 72 -6.77 -3.58 -19.37
N SER A 73 -8.01 -3.93 -19.72
CA SER A 73 -9.02 -3.00 -20.25
C SER A 73 -9.68 -2.09 -19.19
N GLU A 74 -9.43 -2.35 -17.91
CA GLU A 74 -10.03 -1.63 -16.78
C GLU A 74 -8.97 -0.80 -16.02
N GLN A 75 -7.72 -0.77 -16.48
CA GLN A 75 -6.67 0.03 -15.89
C GLN A 75 -6.83 1.50 -16.27
N TRP A 76 -6.44 2.36 -15.38
CA TRP A 76 -6.40 3.79 -15.55
C TRP A 76 -5.11 4.36 -14.97
N PHE A 77 -4.71 5.54 -15.43
CA PHE A 77 -3.45 6.18 -15.08
C PHE A 77 -3.67 7.67 -14.83
N GLY A 78 -2.78 8.28 -14.09
CA GLY A 78 -2.79 9.71 -13.82
C GLY A 78 -2.90 10.06 -12.35
N LYS A 79 -3.28 11.32 -12.06
CA LYS A 79 -3.35 11.87 -10.71
C LYS A 79 -4.77 11.77 -10.16
N SER A 80 -4.88 11.46 -8.87
CA SER A 80 -6.11 11.49 -8.09
C SER A 80 -5.76 11.92 -6.66
N TRP A 81 -6.72 11.83 -5.75
CA TRP A 81 -6.53 12.09 -4.33
C TRP A 81 -7.46 11.21 -3.50
N VAL A 82 -7.17 11.07 -2.22
CA VAL A 82 -8.07 10.42 -1.27
C VAL A 82 -9.26 11.35 -1.02
N SER A 83 -10.45 10.98 -1.47
CA SER A 83 -11.65 11.81 -1.31
C SER A 83 -12.45 11.46 -0.06
N LYS A 84 -12.42 10.20 0.38
CA LYS A 84 -13.13 9.73 1.57
C LYS A 84 -12.52 8.43 2.09
N LYS A 85 -12.53 8.26 3.41
CA LYS A 85 -12.16 7.03 4.09
C LYS A 85 -13.41 6.40 4.71
N ARG A 86 -13.53 5.07 4.64
CA ARG A 86 -14.67 4.31 5.20
C ARG A 86 -14.18 3.08 5.93
N GLU A 87 -14.55 2.98 7.19
CA GLU A 87 -14.46 1.76 7.97
C GLU A 87 -15.69 0.89 7.70
N HIS A 88 -15.49 -0.42 7.69
CA HIS A 88 -16.57 -1.40 7.49
C HIS A 88 -17.56 -0.99 6.37
N PRO A 89 -17.07 -0.77 5.14
CA PRO A 89 -17.88 -0.23 4.06
C PRO A 89 -18.98 -1.20 3.63
N THR A 90 -20.13 -0.68 3.22
CA THR A 90 -21.11 -1.43 2.44
C THR A 90 -20.69 -1.42 0.98
N TRP A 91 -20.66 -2.58 0.35
CA TRP A 91 -20.46 -2.70 -1.09
C TRP A 91 -21.78 -2.62 -1.84
N THR A 92 -21.83 -1.82 -2.88
CA THR A 92 -22.94 -1.73 -3.82
C THR A 92 -22.39 -1.91 -5.23
N PRO A 93 -22.89 -2.87 -6.02
CA PRO A 93 -22.49 -3.06 -7.39
C PRO A 93 -22.75 -1.81 -8.23
N THR A 94 -21.82 -1.46 -9.11
CA THR A 94 -22.03 -0.37 -10.08
C THR A 94 -23.08 -0.76 -11.11
N PRO A 95 -23.72 0.20 -11.80
CA PRO A 95 -24.65 -0.10 -12.91
C PRO A 95 -24.03 -1.02 -13.95
N SER A 96 -22.77 -0.81 -14.32
CA SER A 96 -22.07 -1.67 -15.29
C SER A 96 -21.84 -3.10 -14.78
N MET A 97 -21.59 -3.29 -13.48
CA MET A 97 -21.51 -4.63 -12.90
C MET A 97 -22.86 -5.33 -12.95
N ARG A 98 -23.97 -4.62 -12.66
CA ARG A 98 -25.33 -5.17 -12.76
C ARG A 98 -25.70 -5.52 -14.19
N ALA A 99 -25.34 -4.67 -15.15
CA ALA A 99 -25.58 -4.97 -16.56
C ALA A 99 -24.89 -6.26 -17.01
N ARG A 100 -23.66 -6.51 -16.50
CA ARG A 100 -22.93 -7.76 -16.79
C ARG A 100 -23.44 -8.97 -16.00
N ASN A 101 -23.99 -8.75 -14.83
CA ASN A 101 -24.55 -9.80 -13.98
C ASN A 101 -25.77 -9.28 -13.19
N PRO A 102 -26.98 -9.43 -13.71
CA PRO A 102 -28.21 -8.99 -13.06
C PRO A 102 -28.54 -9.70 -11.73
N ARG A 103 -27.89 -10.86 -11.47
CA ARG A 103 -28.08 -11.64 -10.23
C ARG A 103 -27.30 -11.07 -9.03
N LEU A 104 -26.50 -10.03 -9.22
CA LEU A 104 -25.79 -9.41 -8.11
C LEU A 104 -26.77 -8.85 -7.08
N PRO A 105 -26.47 -9.00 -5.76
CA PRO A 105 -27.31 -8.46 -4.71
C PRO A 105 -27.37 -6.92 -4.79
N GLN A 106 -28.40 -6.34 -4.19
CA GLN A 106 -28.54 -4.88 -4.16
C GLN A 106 -27.34 -4.23 -3.44
N SER A 107 -26.93 -4.82 -2.35
CA SER A 107 -25.71 -4.44 -1.60
C SER A 107 -25.25 -5.60 -0.74
N ILE A 108 -23.99 -5.51 -0.27
CA ILE A 108 -23.43 -6.40 0.76
C ILE A 108 -22.89 -5.53 1.88
N GLY A 109 -23.44 -5.71 3.08
CA GLY A 109 -22.98 -5.03 4.28
C GLY A 109 -21.59 -5.45 4.73
N PRO A 110 -21.07 -4.87 5.82
CA PRO A 110 -19.80 -5.27 6.42
C PRO A 110 -19.77 -6.76 6.76
N GLY A 111 -18.61 -7.39 6.61
CA GLY A 111 -18.41 -8.79 6.97
C GLY A 111 -17.55 -9.57 5.98
N PRO A 112 -17.33 -10.88 6.23
CA PRO A 112 -16.37 -11.69 5.49
C PRO A 112 -16.73 -11.91 4.01
N LYS A 113 -18.00 -11.72 3.63
CA LYS A 113 -18.48 -11.81 2.25
C LYS A 113 -18.37 -10.50 1.47
N ASN A 114 -17.97 -9.39 2.12
CA ASN A 114 -17.92 -8.09 1.47
C ASN A 114 -16.69 -7.98 0.55
N PRO A 115 -16.88 -7.70 -0.76
CA PRO A 115 -15.76 -7.55 -1.69
C PRO A 115 -14.81 -6.38 -1.38
N LEU A 116 -15.26 -5.36 -0.63
CA LEU A 116 -14.43 -4.23 -0.19
C LEU A 116 -13.59 -4.54 1.05
N GLY A 117 -13.81 -5.70 1.69
CA GLY A 117 -13.12 -6.03 2.92
C GLY A 117 -13.48 -5.08 4.08
N GLU A 118 -12.49 -4.78 4.92
CA GLU A 118 -12.71 -4.07 6.18
C GLU A 118 -12.54 -2.55 6.08
N ARG A 119 -11.83 -2.04 5.07
CA ARG A 119 -11.57 -0.62 4.84
C ARG A 119 -11.68 -0.29 3.36
N ALA A 120 -12.17 0.93 3.06
CA ALA A 120 -12.14 1.48 1.73
C ALA A 120 -11.71 2.94 1.75
N ILE A 121 -10.77 3.28 0.87
CA ILE A 121 -10.24 4.61 0.61
C ILE A 121 -10.74 5.01 -0.76
N ASN A 122 -11.72 5.90 -0.83
CA ASN A 122 -12.28 6.38 -2.08
C ASN A 122 -11.33 7.38 -2.74
N LEU A 123 -11.22 7.33 -4.04
CA LEU A 123 -10.43 8.27 -4.83
C LEU A 123 -11.29 9.41 -5.39
N GLY A 124 -10.64 10.50 -5.79
CA GLY A 124 -11.33 11.78 -6.08
C GLY A 124 -12.21 11.79 -7.31
N TRP A 125 -12.04 10.83 -8.23
CA TRP A 125 -12.89 10.74 -9.40
C TRP A 125 -13.28 9.30 -9.73
N GLY A 126 -14.42 9.13 -10.35
CA GLY A 126 -14.96 7.82 -10.67
C GLY A 126 -15.41 7.03 -9.43
N ALA A 127 -15.57 5.73 -9.62
CA ALA A 127 -15.91 4.79 -8.57
C ALA A 127 -14.68 4.05 -8.03
N TYR A 128 -13.47 4.59 -8.27
CA TYR A 128 -12.22 3.95 -7.92
C TYR A 128 -11.90 4.04 -6.42
N ARG A 129 -11.30 2.98 -5.91
CA ARG A 129 -10.98 2.82 -4.49
C ARG A 129 -9.69 2.03 -4.32
N ILE A 130 -9.03 2.29 -3.21
CA ILE A 130 -8.10 1.35 -2.58
C ILE A 130 -8.89 0.69 -1.46
N HIS A 131 -8.96 -0.65 -1.42
CA HIS A 131 -9.82 -1.33 -0.45
C HIS A 131 -9.30 -2.73 -0.09
N GLY A 132 -9.80 -3.27 1.01
CA GLY A 132 -9.55 -4.65 1.39
C GLY A 132 -10.18 -5.66 0.42
N THR A 133 -10.22 -6.92 0.81
CA THR A 133 -10.81 -7.95 -0.05
C THR A 133 -11.33 -9.13 0.74
N ASN A 134 -12.36 -9.79 0.23
CA ASN A 134 -12.79 -11.12 0.64
C ASN A 134 -12.12 -12.25 -0.18
N THR A 135 -11.23 -11.88 -1.11
CA THR A 135 -10.54 -12.82 -2.00
C THR A 135 -9.02 -12.54 -1.97
N PRO A 136 -8.33 -12.85 -0.86
CA PRO A 136 -6.93 -12.49 -0.64
C PRO A 136 -5.98 -13.13 -1.68
N ASN A 137 -6.33 -14.28 -2.24
CA ASN A 137 -5.56 -14.94 -3.29
C ASN A 137 -5.54 -14.17 -4.62
N SER A 138 -6.35 -13.12 -4.78
CA SER A 138 -6.29 -12.23 -5.95
C SER A 138 -5.17 -11.20 -5.87
N ILE A 139 -4.55 -11.01 -4.70
CA ILE A 139 -3.43 -10.07 -4.55
C ILE A 139 -2.25 -10.51 -5.43
N GLY A 140 -1.61 -9.55 -6.08
CA GLY A 140 -0.56 -9.80 -7.07
C GLY A 140 -1.08 -10.09 -8.48
N SER A 141 -2.39 -9.97 -8.73
CA SER A 141 -2.97 -10.22 -10.06
C SER A 141 -3.74 -9.01 -10.64
N ALA A 142 -4.03 -9.05 -11.95
CA ALA A 142 -4.89 -8.09 -12.63
C ALA A 142 -6.34 -8.62 -12.62
N ALA A 143 -7.08 -8.43 -11.53
CA ALA A 143 -8.35 -9.09 -11.25
C ALA A 143 -9.54 -8.16 -11.01
N SER A 144 -9.33 -6.85 -10.86
CA SER A 144 -10.39 -5.91 -10.50
C SER A 144 -11.00 -5.20 -11.72
N SER A 145 -12.05 -4.44 -11.47
CA SER A 145 -12.64 -3.49 -12.45
C SER A 145 -12.10 -2.07 -12.22
N GLY A 146 -10.78 -1.94 -12.03
CA GLY A 146 -10.08 -0.67 -11.91
C GLY A 146 -9.75 -0.23 -10.47
N CYS A 147 -10.34 -0.84 -9.45
CA CYS A 147 -9.95 -0.58 -8.06
C CYS A 147 -8.65 -1.30 -7.69
N PHE A 148 -8.00 -0.84 -6.63
CA PHE A 148 -6.79 -1.45 -6.07
C PHE A 148 -7.17 -2.26 -4.84
N ARG A 149 -7.01 -3.60 -4.91
CA ARG A 149 -7.30 -4.49 -3.78
C ARG A 149 -6.05 -4.73 -2.95
N MET A 150 -6.20 -4.70 -1.65
CA MET A 150 -5.17 -5.02 -0.67
C MET A 150 -5.64 -6.16 0.24
N ARG A 151 -4.72 -6.82 0.91
CA ARG A 151 -5.10 -7.67 2.06
C ARG A 151 -5.76 -6.79 3.13
N ASN A 152 -6.67 -7.34 3.93
CA ASN A 152 -7.35 -6.56 4.94
C ASN A 152 -6.40 -5.97 6.00
N ALA A 153 -5.35 -6.69 6.36
CA ALA A 153 -4.31 -6.17 7.26
C ALA A 153 -3.60 -4.95 6.66
N ASP A 154 -3.21 -5.05 5.37
CA ASP A 154 -2.47 -4.01 4.67
C ASP A 154 -3.31 -2.73 4.49
N VAL A 155 -4.58 -2.88 4.10
CA VAL A 155 -5.45 -1.71 3.92
C VAL A 155 -5.79 -1.04 5.25
N LYS A 156 -5.87 -1.78 6.35
CA LYS A 156 -6.01 -1.17 7.69
C LYS A 156 -4.81 -0.32 8.04
N GLU A 157 -3.61 -0.83 7.85
CA GLU A 157 -2.38 -0.08 8.10
C GLU A 157 -2.30 1.17 7.23
N LEU A 158 -2.53 1.04 5.91
CA LEU A 158 -2.55 2.18 4.99
C LEU A 158 -3.62 3.20 5.40
N PHE A 159 -4.80 2.74 5.78
CA PHE A 159 -5.91 3.58 6.20
C PHE A 159 -5.56 4.50 7.36
N GLU A 160 -4.84 4.00 8.37
CA GLU A 160 -4.42 4.81 9.52
C GLU A 160 -3.36 5.87 9.14
N ARG A 161 -2.55 5.58 8.12
CA ARG A 161 -1.42 6.45 7.70
C ARG A 161 -1.80 7.55 6.73
N VAL A 162 -2.88 7.39 5.96
CA VAL A 162 -3.27 8.36 4.92
C VAL A 162 -4.39 9.26 5.41
N HIS A 163 -4.41 10.50 4.92
CA HIS A 163 -5.47 11.48 5.20
C HIS A 163 -6.32 11.75 3.96
N VAL A 164 -7.51 12.30 4.16
CA VAL A 164 -8.33 12.84 3.07
C VAL A 164 -7.61 14.03 2.45
N GLY A 165 -7.52 14.08 1.13
CA GLY A 165 -6.71 15.04 0.38
C GLY A 165 -5.34 14.51 -0.03
N ALA A 166 -4.85 13.39 0.54
CA ALA A 166 -3.57 12.80 0.16
C ALA A 166 -3.52 12.52 -1.36
N GLN A 167 -2.42 12.91 -2.00
CA GLN A 167 -2.21 12.71 -3.44
C GLN A 167 -2.10 11.21 -3.77
N VAL A 168 -2.67 10.83 -4.91
CA VAL A 168 -2.56 9.48 -5.46
C VAL A 168 -2.09 9.56 -6.91
N LEU A 169 -1.00 8.90 -7.22
CA LEU A 169 -0.44 8.77 -8.56
C LEU A 169 -0.58 7.34 -9.03
N VAL A 170 -1.17 7.12 -10.19
CA VAL A 170 -1.31 5.80 -10.79
C VAL A 170 -0.47 5.75 -12.06
N LEU A 171 0.53 4.91 -12.04
CA LEU A 171 1.54 4.70 -13.08
C LEU A 171 1.42 3.28 -13.64
N ARG A 172 1.99 3.08 -14.83
CA ARG A 172 2.08 1.76 -15.44
C ARG A 172 3.11 0.88 -14.75
#